data_06bd385837eba477de88786e5c8746aa
#
_entry.id   06bd385837eba477de88786e5c8746aa
#
_cell.length_a   1.000
_cell.length_b   1.000
_cell.length_c   1.000
_cell.angle_alpha   90.00
_cell.angle_beta   90.00
_cell.angle_gamma   90.00
#
_symmetry.space_group_name_H-M   'P 1'
#
loop_
_entity.id
_entity.type
_entity.pdbx_description
1 polymer ?
#
loop_
_entity_poly.entity_id
_entity_poly.type
_entity_poly.pdbx_seq_one_letter_code
_entity_poly.pdbx_strand_id
1 'polypeptide(L)'
;MANPFVHVELTTSDPAKAKSFYGALFDWTLEDVEMAPGFTYTMVRVGEGTGGGMMKTPAPGVPTAWLPYVLVDDVAASTAKAKSLGATVCKDITE
;
A
#
# COMPACT_ATOMS: atom_id res chain seq x y z
N MET A 1 -12.73 5.11 19.01
CA MET A 1 -11.69 5.63 18.12
C MET A 1 -12.09 5.47 16.67
N ALA A 2 -11.80 6.46 15.85
CA ALA A 2 -12.10 6.37 14.43
C ALA A 2 -11.13 5.42 13.72
N ASN A 3 -11.49 5.02 12.51
CA ASN A 3 -10.68 4.13 11.68
C ASN A 3 -10.20 4.89 10.44
N PRO A 4 -9.20 5.77 10.58
CA PRO A 4 -8.71 6.55 9.45
C PRO A 4 -7.92 5.70 8.48
N PHE A 5 -7.86 6.16 7.22
CA PHE A 5 -6.87 5.62 6.29
C PHE A 5 -5.50 6.11 6.73
N VAL A 6 -4.54 5.20 6.84
CA VAL A 6 -3.20 5.54 7.32
C VAL A 6 -2.11 5.33 6.28
N HIS A 7 -2.44 4.72 5.16
CA HIS A 7 -1.48 4.42 4.11
C HIS A 7 -2.22 4.07 2.83
N VAL A 8 -1.69 4.47 1.68
CA VAL A 8 -2.24 4.08 0.38
C VAL A 8 -1.10 3.52 -0.45
N GLU A 9 -1.21 2.27 -0.85
CA GLU A 9 -0.12 1.57 -1.53
C GLU A 9 -0.47 1.27 -2.97
N LEU A 10 0.43 1.62 -3.88
CA LEU A 10 0.35 1.23 -5.28
C LEU A 10 1.20 -0.01 -5.51
N THR A 11 0.59 -1.06 -6.04
CA THR A 11 1.34 -2.17 -6.62
C THR A 11 1.27 -2.05 -8.13
N THR A 12 2.40 -2.14 -8.80
CA THR A 12 2.48 -1.96 -10.23
C THR A 12 3.54 -2.86 -10.85
N SER A 13 3.31 -3.27 -12.08
CA SER A 13 4.30 -4.07 -12.81
C SER A 13 5.53 -3.25 -13.20
N ASP A 14 5.41 -1.92 -13.21
CA ASP A 14 6.50 -1.02 -13.61
C ASP A 14 6.59 0.17 -12.65
N PRO A 15 7.28 0.00 -11.49
CA PRO A 15 7.43 1.09 -10.54
C PRO A 15 8.15 2.32 -11.09
N ALA A 16 9.13 2.13 -11.96
CA ALA A 16 9.87 3.25 -12.55
C ALA A 16 8.95 4.15 -13.36
N LYS A 17 8.07 3.55 -14.16
CA LYS A 17 7.10 4.30 -14.97
C LYS A 17 6.07 5.01 -14.08
N ALA A 18 5.61 4.34 -13.02
CA ALA A 18 4.67 4.93 -12.07
C ALA A 18 5.29 6.14 -11.36
N LYS A 19 6.54 6.02 -10.92
CA LYS A 19 7.24 7.14 -10.28
C LYS A 19 7.35 8.34 -11.21
N SER A 20 7.72 8.12 -12.46
CA SER A 20 7.80 9.20 -13.44
C SER A 20 6.45 9.86 -13.66
N PHE A 21 5.40 9.06 -13.78
CA PHE A 21 4.06 9.57 -14.03
C PHE A 21 3.54 10.40 -12.85
N TYR A 22 3.54 9.83 -11.66
CA TYR A 22 2.98 10.51 -10.49
C TYR A 22 3.87 11.64 -9.99
N GLY A 23 5.18 11.52 -10.14
CA GLY A 23 6.11 12.58 -9.78
C GLY A 23 5.96 13.80 -10.68
N ALA A 24 5.59 13.62 -11.94
CA ALA A 24 5.32 14.72 -12.87
C ALA A 24 3.93 15.30 -12.67
N LEU A 25 2.96 14.45 -12.30
CA LEU A 25 1.56 14.85 -12.17
C LEU A 25 1.27 15.59 -10.88
N PHE A 26 1.83 15.12 -9.77
CA PHE A 26 1.58 15.67 -8.45
C PHE A 26 2.86 16.17 -7.79
N ASP A 27 2.71 17.06 -6.82
CA ASP A 27 3.82 17.58 -6.02
C ASP A 27 4.13 16.61 -4.88
N TRP A 28 4.45 15.38 -5.24
CA TRP A 28 4.80 14.34 -4.28
C TRP A 28 6.31 14.16 -4.22
N THR A 29 6.82 13.87 -3.03
CA THR A 29 8.22 13.48 -2.85
C THR A 29 8.29 11.96 -2.82
N LEU A 30 9.04 11.37 -3.75
CA LEU A 30 9.18 9.92 -3.88
C LEU A 30 10.59 9.51 -3.46
N GLU A 31 10.70 8.62 -2.49
CA GLU A 31 11.97 8.17 -1.94
C GLU A 31 12.07 6.65 -1.97
N ASP A 32 13.06 6.13 -2.67
CA ASP A 32 13.28 4.68 -2.72
C ASP A 32 14.00 4.21 -1.47
N VAL A 33 13.47 3.15 -0.87
CA VAL A 33 14.06 2.50 0.29
C VAL A 33 14.23 1.02 -0.02
N GLU A 34 15.46 0.51 0.12
CA GLU A 34 15.70 -0.91 -0.06
C GLU A 34 15.30 -1.64 1.23
N MET A 35 14.21 -2.38 1.18
CA MET A 35 13.68 -3.08 2.34
C MET A 35 14.35 -4.43 2.57
N ALA A 36 14.88 -5.03 1.48
CA ALA A 36 15.62 -6.28 1.49
C ALA A 36 16.43 -6.34 0.20
N PRO A 37 17.45 -7.19 0.10
CA PRO A 37 18.22 -7.30 -1.15
C PRO A 37 17.28 -7.57 -2.34
N GLY A 38 17.35 -6.69 -3.33
CA GLY A 38 16.50 -6.79 -4.53
C GLY A 38 15.07 -6.35 -4.37
N PHE A 39 14.68 -5.84 -3.18
CA PHE A 39 13.33 -5.35 -2.96
C PHE A 39 13.34 -3.88 -2.58
N THR A 40 12.87 -3.03 -3.48
CA THR A 40 12.79 -1.59 -3.27
C THR A 40 11.33 -1.19 -3.04
N TYR A 41 11.11 -0.42 -2.00
CA TYR A 41 9.81 0.19 -1.71
C TYR A 41 9.94 1.70 -1.85
N THR A 42 9.09 2.33 -2.66
CA THR A 42 9.12 3.77 -2.85
C THR A 42 8.17 4.43 -1.87
N MET A 43 8.71 5.23 -0.96
CA MET A 43 7.89 6.00 -0.02
C MET A 43 7.30 7.20 -0.76
N VAL A 44 6.01 7.44 -0.57
CA VAL A 44 5.30 8.56 -1.18
C VAL A 44 4.92 9.56 -0.09
N ARG A 45 5.50 10.77 -0.17
CA ARG A 45 5.16 11.85 0.75
C ARG A 45 4.30 12.85 -0.01
N VAL A 46 3.11 13.10 0.50
CA VAL A 46 2.12 13.93 -0.19
C VAL A 46 2.02 15.35 0.36
N GLY A 47 2.83 15.66 1.37
CA GLY A 47 2.70 16.88 2.14
C GLY A 47 1.88 16.60 3.39
N GLU A 48 0.81 17.34 3.60
CA GLU A 48 -0.12 17.03 4.69
C GLU A 48 -1.10 15.97 4.24
N GLY A 49 -1.45 15.08 5.16
CA GLY A 49 -2.41 14.02 4.90
C GLY A 49 -1.77 12.65 4.83
N THR A 50 -2.55 11.69 4.33
CA THR A 50 -2.12 10.30 4.29
C THR A 50 -1.14 10.08 3.14
N GLY A 51 0.06 9.65 3.48
CA GLY A 51 1.05 9.26 2.50
C GLY A 51 0.86 7.81 2.08
N GLY A 52 1.84 7.30 1.34
CA GLY A 52 1.73 5.94 0.84
C GLY A 52 3.06 5.39 0.38
N GLY A 53 2.98 4.41 -0.49
CA GLY A 53 4.13 3.77 -1.08
C GLY A 53 3.82 3.13 -2.41
N MET A 54 4.87 2.74 -3.10
CA MET A 54 4.77 2.03 -4.38
C MET A 54 5.71 0.84 -4.36
N MET A 55 5.28 -0.26 -4.93
CA MET A 55 6.13 -1.44 -5.06
C MET A 55 5.75 -2.24 -6.29
N LYS A 56 6.66 -3.08 -6.72
CA LYS A 56 6.39 -4.00 -7.82
C LYS A 56 5.40 -5.06 -7.36
N THR A 57 4.51 -5.46 -8.26
CA THR A 57 3.55 -6.52 -7.97
C THR A 57 4.29 -7.78 -7.52
N PRO A 58 3.77 -8.49 -6.49
CA PRO A 58 4.48 -9.62 -5.89
C PRO A 58 4.52 -10.86 -6.77
N ALA A 59 3.65 -10.95 -7.77
CA ALA A 59 3.56 -12.13 -8.64
C ALA A 59 3.02 -11.74 -10.00
N PRO A 60 3.33 -12.53 -11.05
CA PRO A 60 2.71 -12.33 -12.37
C PRO A 60 1.19 -12.44 -12.28
N GLY A 61 0.49 -11.62 -13.04
CA GLY A 61 -0.96 -11.65 -13.09
C GLY A 61 -1.66 -10.81 -12.04
N VAL A 62 -0.92 -10.26 -11.06
CA VAL A 62 -1.50 -9.34 -10.09
C VAL A 62 -1.70 -7.99 -10.79
N PRO A 63 -2.92 -7.44 -10.80
CA PRO A 63 -3.18 -6.18 -11.48
C PRO A 63 -2.54 -5.00 -10.76
N THR A 64 -2.20 -3.96 -11.54
CA THR A 64 -1.77 -2.69 -10.98
C THR A 64 -2.97 -2.03 -10.31
N ALA A 65 -2.84 -1.69 -9.03
CA ALA A 65 -3.94 -1.14 -8.26
C ALA A 65 -3.46 -0.38 -7.04
N TRP A 66 -4.29 0.56 -6.59
CA TRP A 66 -4.10 1.25 -5.32
C TRP A 66 -4.86 0.50 -4.23
N LEU A 67 -4.21 0.31 -3.09
CA LEU A 67 -4.79 -0.38 -1.94
C LEU A 67 -4.72 0.52 -0.72
N PRO A 68 -5.86 0.95 -0.16
CA PRO A 68 -5.86 1.74 1.06
C PRO A 68 -5.72 0.86 2.30
N TYR A 69 -5.07 1.40 3.32
CA TYR A 69 -4.89 0.75 4.61
C TYR A 69 -5.68 1.51 5.67
N VAL A 70 -6.42 0.79 6.48
CA VAL A 70 -7.25 1.36 7.54
C VAL A 70 -6.67 1.00 8.90
N LEU A 71 -6.56 2.00 9.77
CA LEU A 71 -6.06 1.77 11.13
C LEU A 71 -7.12 1.06 11.97
N VAL A 72 -6.73 -0.02 12.63
CA VAL A 72 -7.58 -0.74 13.58
C VAL A 72 -6.81 -0.99 14.88
N ASP A 73 -7.55 -1.18 15.98
CA ASP A 73 -6.94 -1.43 17.28
C ASP A 73 -6.33 -2.83 17.37
N ASP A 74 -7.00 -3.79 16.75
CA ASP A 74 -6.59 -5.20 16.82
C ASP A 74 -6.86 -5.84 15.46
N VAL A 75 -5.78 -6.11 14.73
CA VAL A 75 -5.88 -6.67 13.36
C VAL A 75 -6.53 -8.04 13.37
N ALA A 76 -6.19 -8.88 14.36
CA ALA A 76 -6.76 -10.23 14.43
C ALA A 76 -8.27 -10.18 14.67
N ALA A 77 -8.72 -9.33 15.59
CA ALA A 77 -10.14 -9.18 15.89
C ALA A 77 -10.89 -8.58 14.71
N SER A 78 -10.32 -7.57 14.06
CA SER A 78 -10.94 -6.93 12.89
C SER A 78 -11.04 -7.90 11.72
N THR A 79 -10.02 -8.71 11.50
CA THR A 79 -10.03 -9.73 10.44
C THR A 79 -11.11 -10.76 10.70
N ALA A 80 -11.22 -11.25 11.94
CA ALA A 80 -12.26 -12.22 12.29
C ALA A 80 -13.66 -11.64 12.10
N LYS A 81 -13.85 -10.38 12.51
CA LYS A 81 -15.12 -9.69 12.34
C LYS A 81 -15.46 -9.50 10.88
N ALA A 82 -14.47 -9.13 10.05
CA ALA A 82 -14.68 -8.96 8.61
C ALA A 82 -15.15 -10.27 7.98
N LYS A 83 -14.52 -11.39 8.33
CA LYS A 83 -14.94 -12.71 7.84
C LYS A 83 -16.38 -13.00 8.21
N SER A 84 -16.76 -12.72 9.45
CA SER A 84 -18.13 -12.95 9.92
C SER A 84 -19.15 -12.11 9.19
N LEU A 85 -18.70 -10.97 8.63
CA LEU A 85 -19.56 -10.05 7.85
C LEU A 85 -19.53 -10.35 6.35
N GLY A 86 -18.87 -11.42 5.94
CA GLY A 86 -18.89 -11.87 4.55
C GLY A 86 -17.64 -11.58 3.74
N ALA A 87 -16.60 -11.01 4.35
CA ALA A 87 -15.36 -10.71 3.64
C ALA A 87 -14.53 -11.96 3.39
N THR A 88 -13.77 -11.95 2.29
CA THR A 88 -12.79 -12.97 1.98
C THR A 88 -11.41 -12.41 2.29
N VAL A 89 -10.59 -13.18 3.01
CA VAL A 89 -9.23 -12.77 3.32
C VAL A 89 -8.30 -13.23 2.20
N CYS A 90 -7.74 -12.26 1.45
CA CYS A 90 -6.83 -12.56 0.35
C CYS A 90 -5.42 -12.86 0.84
N LYS A 91 -4.99 -12.18 1.91
CA LYS A 91 -3.69 -12.39 2.55
C LYS A 91 -3.89 -12.32 4.05
N ASP A 92 -3.52 -13.38 4.74
CA ASP A 92 -3.70 -13.44 6.18
C ASP A 92 -2.72 -12.53 6.91
N ILE A 93 -2.91 -12.40 8.22
CA ILE A 93 -2.10 -11.53 9.08
C ILE A 93 -0.63 -11.90 8.95
N THR A 94 0.21 -10.90 8.72
CA THR A 94 1.67 -11.07 8.69
C THR A 94 2.29 -10.22 9.79
N GLU A 95 3.31 -10.77 10.41
CA GLU A 95 4.06 -10.07 11.44
C GLU A 95 5.38 -9.53 10.92
#